data_76fc3fdeb04a54b22bef5ff613287b26
#
_entry.id   76fc3fdeb04a54b22bef5ff613287b26
#
_cell.length_a   1.000
_cell.length_b   1.000
_cell.length_c   1.000
_cell.angle_alpha   90.00
_cell.angle_beta   90.00
_cell.angle_gamma   90.00
#
_symmetry.space_group_name_H-M   'P 1'
#
loop_
_entity.id
_entity.type
_entity.pdbx_description
1 polymer ?
#
loop_
_entity_poly.entity_id
_entity_poly.type
_entity_poly.pdbx_seq_one_letter_code
_entity_poly.pdbx_strand_id
1 'polypeptide(L)'
;ATLLAGRYIEFEIQPFTFGEFLKIFSDSNLTKEALFDKFIKLGGMPILKYFKLEEDSSYKYLSDVYNTVLVKDVLNYNKIRDVDIFNRILSFAIENIGSTFSANSIKKYLKNESRGVSVDTILNYLEYCNRAFILKKVQRFDTVGKKKLKVDEKYYLTDHGFRQARGYSNTKDIERTLENIVYIELVSRGYRVEIGKVKDLEIDFIASKDNERLYYQVSYLMETEETRKREFGVYDFVRDNYPKFVLSMDKVDFSQNGIIHKNVIDFLLESK
;
A
#
# COMPACT_ATOMS: atom_id res chain seq x y z
N ALA A 1 8.12 -24.54 0.34
CA ALA A 1 6.98 -24.66 -0.59
C ALA A 1 7.34 -25.36 -1.91
N THR A 2 8.57 -25.22 -2.41
CA THR A 2 9.02 -25.83 -3.68
C THR A 2 8.93 -27.38 -3.73
N LEU A 3 8.94 -28.05 -2.59
CA LEU A 3 8.84 -29.51 -2.49
C LEU A 3 7.39 -30.04 -2.44
N LEU A 4 6.40 -29.17 -2.33
CA LEU A 4 4.98 -29.52 -2.19
C LEU A 4 4.13 -29.13 -3.41
N ALA A 5 4.75 -28.83 -4.55
CA ALA A 5 4.05 -28.37 -5.74
C ALA A 5 2.81 -29.24 -6.07
N GLY A 6 1.65 -28.61 -6.18
CA GLY A 6 0.37 -29.25 -6.47
C GLY A 6 -0.27 -30.04 -5.32
N ARG A 7 0.28 -29.97 -4.10
CA ARG A 7 -0.21 -30.75 -2.94
C ARG A 7 -0.66 -29.88 -1.76
N TYR A 8 -0.80 -28.57 -1.96
CA TYR A 8 -1.25 -27.64 -0.93
C TYR A 8 -2.11 -26.52 -1.53
N ILE A 9 -2.92 -25.92 -0.69
CA ILE A 9 -3.63 -24.67 -0.98
C ILE A 9 -2.96 -23.59 -0.12
N GLU A 10 -2.58 -22.49 -0.75
CA GLU A 10 -1.96 -21.35 -0.08
C GLU A 10 -3.03 -20.32 0.30
N PHE A 11 -3.05 -19.95 1.55
CA PHE A 11 -3.89 -18.87 2.06
C PHE A 11 -2.99 -17.73 2.52
N GLU A 12 -3.07 -16.59 1.86
CA GLU A 12 -2.38 -15.40 2.29
C GLU A 12 -3.21 -14.66 3.33
N ILE A 13 -2.72 -14.63 4.58
CA ILE A 13 -3.38 -13.93 5.69
C ILE A 13 -2.85 -12.49 5.73
N GLN A 14 -3.77 -11.53 5.57
CA GLN A 14 -3.47 -10.10 5.67
C GLN A 14 -3.61 -9.61 7.12
N PRO A 15 -2.96 -8.51 7.50
CA PRO A 15 -3.33 -7.74 8.68
C PRO A 15 -4.81 -7.33 8.64
N PHE A 16 -5.38 -6.97 9.77
CA PHE A 16 -6.77 -6.54 9.83
C PHE A 16 -7.02 -5.33 8.93
N THR A 17 -8.11 -5.40 8.17
CA THR A 17 -8.73 -4.24 7.55
C THR A 17 -9.31 -3.31 8.62
N PHE A 18 -9.64 -2.07 8.24
CA PHE A 18 -10.23 -1.14 9.20
C PHE A 18 -11.56 -1.67 9.77
N GLY A 19 -12.39 -2.33 8.95
CA GLY A 19 -13.63 -2.95 9.41
C GLY A 19 -13.43 -4.06 10.44
N GLU A 20 -12.37 -4.87 10.29
CA GLU A 20 -12.00 -5.89 11.27
C GLU A 20 -11.39 -5.27 12.53
N PHE A 21 -10.59 -4.23 12.38
CA PHE A 21 -10.03 -3.45 13.48
C PHE A 21 -11.14 -2.86 14.35
N LEU A 22 -12.17 -2.24 13.76
CA LEU A 22 -13.32 -1.72 14.51
C LEU A 22 -14.03 -2.80 15.31
N LYS A 23 -14.22 -3.99 14.75
CA LYS A 23 -14.88 -5.10 15.48
C LYS A 23 -14.10 -5.53 16.71
N ILE A 24 -12.76 -5.53 16.62
CA ILE A 24 -11.87 -5.94 17.73
C ILE A 24 -11.83 -4.90 18.84
N PHE A 25 -11.97 -3.62 18.49
CA PHE A 25 -11.96 -2.51 19.43
C PHE A 25 -13.37 -1.91 19.67
N SER A 26 -14.43 -2.67 19.38
CA SER A 26 -15.82 -2.25 19.59
C SER A 26 -16.13 -1.84 21.04
N ASP A 27 -15.43 -2.44 22.01
CA ASP A 27 -15.60 -2.14 23.43
C ASP A 27 -14.82 -0.90 23.88
N SER A 28 -14.08 -0.25 22.98
CA SER A 28 -13.41 1.00 23.29
C SER A 28 -14.42 2.16 23.34
N ASN A 29 -14.19 3.14 24.19
CA ASN A 29 -15.00 4.36 24.25
C ASN A 29 -14.64 5.38 23.15
N LEU A 30 -13.93 4.96 22.10
CA LEU A 30 -13.46 5.82 21.02
C LEU A 30 -14.49 5.89 19.88
N THR A 31 -14.60 7.05 19.25
CA THR A 31 -15.40 7.19 18.04
C THR A 31 -14.76 6.47 16.86
N LYS A 32 -15.54 6.22 15.79
CA LYS A 32 -15.06 5.63 14.54
C LYS A 32 -13.86 6.38 13.98
N GLU A 33 -13.92 7.70 13.97
CA GLU A 33 -12.86 8.58 13.49
C GLU A 33 -11.60 8.48 14.37
N ALA A 34 -11.75 8.48 15.68
CA ALA A 34 -10.62 8.31 16.61
C ALA A 34 -9.96 6.93 16.48
N LEU A 35 -10.74 5.90 16.22
CA LEU A 35 -10.21 4.56 15.92
C LEU A 35 -9.51 4.53 14.55
N PHE A 36 -9.99 5.30 13.56
CA PHE A 36 -9.31 5.42 12.28
C PHE A 36 -7.96 6.14 12.42
N ASP A 37 -7.88 7.19 13.22
CA ASP A 37 -6.60 7.86 13.53
C ASP A 37 -5.60 6.91 14.20
N LYS A 38 -6.09 6.04 15.11
CA LYS A 38 -5.25 4.98 15.70
C LYS A 38 -4.82 3.94 14.65
N PHE A 39 -5.72 3.54 13.77
CA PHE A 39 -5.42 2.59 12.69
C PHE A 39 -4.37 3.15 11.72
N ILE A 40 -4.47 4.43 11.32
CA ILE A 40 -3.45 5.11 10.49
C ILE A 40 -2.06 5.01 11.13
N LYS A 41 -1.96 5.20 12.44
CA LYS A 41 -0.68 5.17 13.16
C LYS A 41 -0.16 3.77 13.42
N LEU A 42 -1.03 2.87 13.86
CA LEU A 42 -0.64 1.58 14.42
C LEU A 42 -0.72 0.42 13.43
N GLY A 43 -1.46 0.58 12.34
CA GLY A 43 -1.70 -0.51 11.40
C GLY A 43 -2.77 -1.50 11.86
N GLY A 44 -2.79 -2.67 11.23
CA GLY A 44 -3.79 -3.71 11.40
C GLY A 44 -3.28 -5.01 12.04
N MET A 45 -2.11 -5.02 12.70
CA MET A 45 -1.62 -6.24 13.31
C MET A 45 -2.51 -6.73 14.47
N PRO A 46 -2.95 -8.02 14.49
CA PRO A 46 -3.90 -8.55 15.48
C PRO A 46 -3.48 -8.38 16.94
N ILE A 47 -2.18 -8.38 17.21
CA ILE A 47 -1.60 -8.25 18.54
C ILE A 47 -1.93 -6.91 19.22
N LEU A 48 -2.25 -5.88 18.44
CA LEU A 48 -2.58 -4.54 18.94
C LEU A 48 -3.74 -4.56 19.95
N LYS A 49 -4.60 -5.57 19.87
CA LYS A 49 -5.66 -5.80 20.87
C LYS A 49 -5.12 -5.89 22.29
N TYR A 50 -3.99 -6.56 22.49
CA TYR A 50 -3.39 -6.77 23.81
C TYR A 50 -2.67 -5.52 24.33
N PHE A 51 -2.27 -4.62 23.46
CA PHE A 51 -1.65 -3.34 23.82
C PHE A 51 -2.67 -2.21 24.03
N LYS A 52 -3.97 -2.49 23.86
CA LYS A 52 -5.06 -1.50 24.06
C LYS A 52 -4.83 -0.18 23.32
N LEU A 53 -4.22 -0.25 22.14
CA LEU A 53 -3.86 0.91 21.29
C LEU A 53 -2.83 1.88 21.92
N GLU A 54 -2.04 1.40 22.87
CA GLU A 54 -0.90 2.09 23.44
C GLU A 54 0.20 2.23 22.37
N GLU A 55 0.62 3.47 22.06
CA GLU A 55 1.52 3.75 20.93
C GLU A 55 2.93 3.16 21.17
N ASP A 56 3.53 3.40 22.34
CA ASP A 56 4.90 2.97 22.62
C ASP A 56 5.07 1.46 22.60
N SER A 57 4.17 0.73 23.26
CA SER A 57 4.17 -0.74 23.26
C SER A 57 3.94 -1.32 21.87
N SER A 58 3.03 -0.70 21.11
CA SER A 58 2.70 -1.10 19.75
C SER A 58 3.88 -0.90 18.80
N TYR A 59 4.53 0.26 18.84
CA TYR A 59 5.69 0.54 17.97
C TYR A 59 6.88 -0.34 18.31
N LYS A 60 7.14 -0.61 19.60
CA LYS A 60 8.19 -1.53 19.99
C LYS A 60 7.95 -2.92 19.43
N TYR A 61 6.72 -3.44 19.58
CA TYR A 61 6.37 -4.74 19.03
C TYR A 61 6.48 -4.79 17.51
N LEU A 62 5.92 -3.78 16.79
CA LEU A 62 6.00 -3.71 15.34
C LEU A 62 7.44 -3.66 14.85
N SER A 63 8.30 -2.91 15.55
CA SER A 63 9.73 -2.86 15.26
C SER A 63 10.40 -4.22 15.46
N ASP A 64 10.07 -4.94 16.53
CA ASP A 64 10.63 -6.27 16.81
C ASP A 64 10.19 -7.31 15.78
N VAL A 65 8.91 -7.29 15.38
CA VAL A 65 8.39 -8.17 14.30
C VAL A 65 9.09 -7.87 12.99
N TYR A 66 9.15 -6.59 12.61
CA TYR A 66 9.83 -6.16 11.39
C TYR A 66 11.28 -6.65 11.36
N ASN A 67 12.03 -6.40 12.45
CA ASN A 67 13.44 -6.81 12.53
C ASN A 67 13.59 -8.34 12.51
N THR A 68 12.66 -9.07 13.13
CA THR A 68 12.68 -10.53 13.14
C THR A 68 12.48 -11.11 11.73
N VAL A 69 11.45 -10.63 11.01
CA VAL A 69 11.19 -11.03 9.61
C VAL A 69 12.36 -10.64 8.72
N LEU A 70 12.87 -9.41 8.89
CA LEU A 70 14.00 -8.91 8.12
C LEU A 70 15.23 -9.82 8.27
N VAL A 71 15.63 -10.12 9.50
CA VAL A 71 16.83 -10.92 9.77
C VAL A 71 16.65 -12.37 9.36
N LYS A 72 15.55 -13.02 9.74
CA LYS A 72 15.34 -14.46 9.49
C LYS A 72 14.98 -14.74 8.05
N ASP A 73 13.94 -14.06 7.54
CA ASP A 73 13.31 -14.44 6.27
C ASP A 73 13.95 -13.74 5.07
N VAL A 74 14.62 -12.63 5.29
CA VAL A 74 15.30 -11.91 4.20
C VAL A 74 16.81 -12.08 4.25
N LEU A 75 17.49 -11.58 5.28
CA LEU A 75 18.94 -11.53 5.32
C LEU A 75 19.58 -12.92 5.35
N ASN A 76 19.15 -13.78 6.28
CA ASN A 76 19.73 -15.11 6.46
C ASN A 76 19.36 -16.05 5.32
N TYR A 77 18.05 -16.05 4.92
CA TYR A 77 17.59 -16.95 3.86
C TYR A 77 18.26 -16.66 2.51
N ASN A 78 18.40 -15.38 2.15
CA ASN A 78 19.00 -14.99 0.87
C ASN A 78 20.52 -14.76 0.95
N LYS A 79 21.17 -14.99 2.11
CA LYS A 79 22.61 -14.82 2.32
C LYS A 79 23.11 -13.45 1.88
N ILE A 80 22.38 -12.39 2.26
CA ILE A 80 22.71 -11.02 1.89
C ILE A 80 24.02 -10.62 2.57
N ARG A 81 25.04 -10.24 1.79
CA ARG A 81 26.36 -9.90 2.28
C ARG A 81 26.46 -8.43 2.72
N ASP A 82 25.90 -7.53 1.91
CA ASP A 82 25.92 -6.10 2.21
C ASP A 82 24.57 -5.67 2.82
N VAL A 83 24.51 -5.81 4.15
CA VAL A 83 23.32 -5.48 4.95
C VAL A 83 23.06 -3.97 4.96
N ASP A 84 24.08 -3.13 4.89
CA ASP A 84 23.91 -1.68 4.87
C ASP A 84 23.24 -1.21 3.57
N ILE A 85 23.73 -1.66 2.42
CA ILE A 85 23.07 -1.37 1.13
C ILE A 85 21.65 -1.90 1.10
N PHE A 86 21.42 -3.10 1.61
CA PHE A 86 20.09 -3.67 1.69
C PHE A 86 19.13 -2.79 2.52
N ASN A 87 19.56 -2.38 3.72
CA ASN A 87 18.74 -1.52 4.60
C ASN A 87 18.43 -0.16 3.96
N ARG A 88 19.36 0.41 3.21
CA ARG A 88 19.14 1.67 2.48
C ARG A 88 18.11 1.54 1.36
N ILE A 89 18.20 0.44 0.60
CA ILE A 89 17.21 0.13 -0.45
C ILE A 89 15.84 -0.04 0.16
N LEU A 90 15.73 -0.80 1.26
CA LEU A 90 14.46 -1.04 1.93
C LEU A 90 13.90 0.25 2.57
N SER A 91 14.74 1.07 3.20
CA SER A 91 14.35 2.37 3.74
C SER A 91 13.81 3.29 2.65
N PHE A 92 14.50 3.37 1.50
CA PHE A 92 14.00 4.11 0.34
C PHE A 92 12.62 3.63 -0.12
N ALA A 93 12.42 2.32 -0.20
CA ALA A 93 11.14 1.75 -0.61
C ALA A 93 10.01 2.06 0.40
N ILE A 94 10.30 1.97 1.72
CA ILE A 94 9.34 2.29 2.79
C ILE A 94 8.96 3.79 2.79
N GLU A 95 9.95 4.66 2.58
CA GLU A 95 9.71 6.10 2.49
C GLU A 95 8.85 6.48 1.29
N ASN A 96 9.02 5.75 0.17
CA ASN A 96 8.38 6.03 -1.10
C ASN A 96 7.22 5.06 -1.44
N ILE A 97 6.57 4.46 -0.45
CA ILE A 97 5.37 3.63 -0.68
C ILE A 97 4.30 4.46 -1.43
N GLY A 98 3.53 3.81 -2.30
CA GLY A 98 2.53 4.51 -3.11
C GLY A 98 3.11 5.40 -4.23
N SER A 99 4.41 5.65 -4.24
CA SER A 99 5.05 6.39 -5.33
C SER A 99 5.67 5.44 -6.34
N THR A 100 5.62 5.85 -7.59
CA THR A 100 6.31 5.13 -8.68
C THR A 100 7.81 5.38 -8.57
N PHE A 101 8.60 4.33 -8.48
CA PHE A 101 10.05 4.45 -8.58
C PHE A 101 10.66 3.29 -9.37
N SER A 102 11.83 3.52 -9.91
CA SER A 102 12.60 2.51 -10.63
C SER A 102 13.87 2.10 -9.87
N ALA A 103 14.39 0.92 -10.16
CA ALA A 103 15.69 0.52 -9.63
C ALA A 103 16.82 1.50 -10.02
N ASN A 104 16.65 2.21 -11.15
CA ASN A 104 17.59 3.26 -11.55
C ASN A 104 17.51 4.50 -10.64
N SER A 105 16.32 4.88 -10.16
CA SER A 105 16.18 5.99 -9.20
C SER A 105 16.82 5.63 -7.85
N ILE A 106 16.65 4.40 -7.36
CA ILE A 106 17.35 3.92 -6.18
C ILE A 106 18.87 3.90 -6.39
N LYS A 107 19.31 3.41 -7.55
CA LYS A 107 20.73 3.42 -7.90
C LYS A 107 21.33 4.83 -7.89
N LYS A 108 20.59 5.82 -8.43
CA LYS A 108 20.99 7.23 -8.41
C LYS A 108 21.06 7.78 -6.99
N TYR A 109 20.07 7.46 -6.16
CA TYR A 109 20.06 7.82 -4.74
C TYR A 109 21.30 7.27 -4.01
N LEU A 110 21.58 5.98 -4.14
CA LEU A 110 22.76 5.33 -3.52
C LEU A 110 24.10 5.85 -4.06
N LYS A 111 24.16 6.20 -5.35
CA LYS A 111 25.37 6.78 -5.95
C LYS A 111 25.71 8.15 -5.35
N ASN A 112 24.71 8.95 -5.04
CA ASN A 112 24.91 10.24 -4.35
C ASN A 112 25.52 10.07 -2.96
N GLU A 113 25.36 8.88 -2.36
CA GLU A 113 25.99 8.50 -1.09
C GLU A 113 27.34 7.75 -1.27
N SER A 114 27.95 7.85 -2.47
CA SER A 114 29.22 7.21 -2.83
C SER A 114 29.19 5.68 -2.79
N ARG A 115 28.03 5.06 -3.02
CA ARG A 115 27.83 3.60 -3.00
C ARG A 115 27.44 3.07 -4.37
N GLY A 116 28.23 2.15 -4.90
CA GLY A 116 27.95 1.48 -6.18
C GLY A 116 27.12 0.21 -5.97
N VAL A 117 25.95 0.11 -6.62
CA VAL A 117 25.13 -1.10 -6.62
C VAL A 117 24.56 -1.35 -8.02
N SER A 118 24.43 -2.62 -8.41
CA SER A 118 23.81 -2.99 -9.69
C SER A 118 22.27 -2.89 -9.61
N VAL A 119 21.64 -2.63 -10.75
CA VAL A 119 20.17 -2.64 -10.87
C VAL A 119 19.60 -4.02 -10.48
N ASP A 120 20.27 -5.09 -10.89
CA ASP A 120 19.83 -6.46 -10.57
C ASP A 120 19.87 -6.74 -9.07
N THR A 121 20.88 -6.23 -8.36
CA THR A 121 20.93 -6.34 -6.88
C THR A 121 19.76 -5.63 -6.23
N ILE A 122 19.42 -4.42 -6.69
CA ILE A 122 18.28 -3.66 -6.17
C ILE A 122 16.99 -4.44 -6.40
N LEU A 123 16.75 -4.92 -7.61
CA LEU A 123 15.55 -5.69 -7.96
C LEU A 123 15.43 -6.98 -7.14
N ASN A 124 16.56 -7.69 -6.95
CA ASN A 124 16.58 -8.89 -6.12
C ASN A 124 16.25 -8.58 -4.66
N TYR A 125 16.79 -7.51 -4.09
CA TYR A 125 16.52 -7.13 -2.70
C TYR A 125 15.05 -6.73 -2.49
N LEU A 126 14.47 -5.99 -3.41
CA LEU A 126 13.03 -5.67 -3.38
C LEU A 126 12.17 -6.94 -3.51
N GLU A 127 12.56 -7.88 -4.38
CA GLU A 127 11.86 -9.15 -4.53
C GLU A 127 11.96 -10.03 -3.27
N TYR A 128 13.09 -10.02 -2.57
CA TYR A 128 13.23 -10.73 -1.30
C TYR A 128 12.27 -10.15 -0.23
N CYS A 129 12.14 -8.82 -0.17
CA CYS A 129 11.18 -8.17 0.72
C CYS A 129 9.72 -8.48 0.35
N ASN A 130 9.42 -8.60 -0.95
CA ASN A 130 8.11 -8.98 -1.45
C ASN A 130 7.76 -10.43 -1.05
N ARG A 131 8.69 -11.37 -1.19
CA ARG A 131 8.51 -12.78 -0.77
C ARG A 131 8.41 -12.96 0.74
N ALA A 132 9.04 -12.09 1.51
CA ALA A 132 8.97 -12.09 2.98
C ALA A 132 7.75 -11.32 3.52
N PHE A 133 6.83 -10.91 2.66
CA PHE A 133 5.63 -10.16 3.03
C PHE A 133 5.91 -8.86 3.82
N ILE A 134 7.05 -8.21 3.57
CA ILE A 134 7.32 -6.86 4.07
C ILE A 134 6.74 -5.84 3.10
N LEU A 135 7.05 -6.02 1.81
CA LEU A 135 6.55 -5.20 0.71
C LEU A 135 5.62 -6.00 -0.20
N LYS A 136 4.68 -5.31 -0.80
CA LYS A 136 3.83 -5.82 -1.88
C LYS A 136 4.13 -5.04 -3.15
N LYS A 137 4.61 -5.77 -4.16
CA LYS A 137 4.90 -5.22 -5.47
C LYS A 137 3.63 -5.18 -6.31
N VAL A 138 3.28 -4.00 -6.81
CA VAL A 138 2.09 -3.80 -7.65
C VAL A 138 2.52 -3.36 -9.05
N GLN A 139 2.09 -4.12 -10.05
CA GLN A 139 2.43 -3.89 -11.44
C GLN A 139 1.57 -2.78 -12.05
N ARG A 140 2.12 -2.09 -13.04
CA ARG A 140 1.38 -1.10 -13.83
C ARG A 140 0.70 -1.76 -15.02
N PHE A 141 -0.50 -1.29 -15.32
CA PHE A 141 -1.30 -1.68 -16.48
C PHE A 141 -1.57 -0.45 -17.37
N ASP A 142 -1.13 -0.49 -18.61
CA ASP A 142 -1.44 0.52 -19.60
C ASP A 142 -2.88 0.31 -20.12
N THR A 143 -3.78 1.22 -19.75
CA THR A 143 -5.20 1.12 -20.11
C THR A 143 -5.45 1.35 -21.60
N VAL A 144 -4.59 2.12 -22.26
CA VAL A 144 -4.67 2.41 -23.71
C VAL A 144 -4.07 1.25 -24.51
N GLY A 145 -2.85 0.86 -24.18
CA GLY A 145 -2.16 -0.25 -24.84
C GLY A 145 -2.62 -1.64 -24.39
N LYS A 146 -3.50 -1.73 -23.39
CA LYS A 146 -4.06 -2.97 -22.80
C LYS A 146 -2.98 -4.00 -22.45
N LYS A 147 -1.88 -3.56 -21.87
CA LYS A 147 -0.73 -4.41 -21.53
C LYS A 147 -0.13 -4.07 -20.17
N LYS A 148 0.46 -5.08 -19.53
CA LYS A 148 1.25 -4.90 -18.30
C LYS A 148 2.59 -4.26 -18.64
N LEU A 149 2.99 -3.29 -17.82
CA LEU A 149 4.29 -2.66 -17.90
C LEU A 149 5.25 -3.34 -16.92
N LYS A 150 6.50 -3.52 -17.34
CA LYS A 150 7.56 -4.16 -16.55
C LYS A 150 8.48 -3.14 -15.85
N VAL A 151 8.06 -1.88 -15.83
CA VAL A 151 8.86 -0.77 -15.29
C VAL A 151 7.99 0.15 -14.45
N ASP A 152 8.63 0.86 -13.53
CA ASP A 152 7.98 1.85 -12.67
C ASP A 152 6.83 1.27 -11.84
N GLU A 153 7.10 0.16 -11.17
CA GLU A 153 6.14 -0.47 -10.27
C GLU A 153 5.99 0.35 -8.99
N LYS A 154 4.84 0.24 -8.33
CA LYS A 154 4.65 0.75 -6.96
C LYS A 154 4.85 -0.37 -5.94
N TYR A 155 5.24 0.04 -4.75
CA TYR A 155 5.36 -0.85 -3.61
C TYR A 155 4.52 -0.33 -2.45
N TYR A 156 3.83 -1.24 -1.78
CA TYR A 156 3.05 -0.98 -0.58
C TYR A 156 3.57 -1.85 0.56
N LEU A 157 3.39 -1.42 1.79
CA LEU A 157 3.65 -2.25 2.96
C LEU A 157 2.49 -3.21 3.19
N THR A 158 2.81 -4.40 3.64
CA THR A 158 1.79 -5.37 4.09
C THR A 158 1.02 -4.82 5.29
N ASP A 159 1.70 -4.10 6.18
CA ASP A 159 1.08 -3.33 7.26
C ASP A 159 1.74 -1.95 7.35
N HIS A 160 0.94 -0.90 7.22
CA HIS A 160 1.43 0.48 7.25
C HIS A 160 1.92 0.91 8.64
N GLY A 161 1.58 0.18 9.72
CA GLY A 161 2.13 0.38 11.05
C GLY A 161 3.64 0.19 11.12
N PHE A 162 4.22 -0.69 10.28
CA PHE A 162 5.67 -0.84 10.18
C PHE A 162 6.37 0.45 9.76
N ARG A 163 5.74 1.26 8.92
CA ARG A 163 6.29 2.55 8.48
C ARG A 163 6.42 3.50 9.66
N GLN A 164 5.38 3.61 10.46
CA GLN A 164 5.39 4.45 11.68
C GLN A 164 6.42 3.95 12.69
N ALA A 165 6.49 2.64 12.94
CA ALA A 165 7.46 2.02 13.84
C ALA A 165 8.92 2.22 13.40
N ARG A 166 9.17 2.49 12.11
CA ARG A 166 10.47 2.83 11.54
C ARG A 166 10.81 4.32 11.61
N GLY A 167 9.96 5.13 12.23
CA GLY A 167 10.17 6.56 12.42
C GLY A 167 9.67 7.45 11.29
N TYR A 168 8.97 6.90 10.28
CA TYR A 168 8.27 7.68 9.27
C TYR A 168 6.89 8.06 9.78
N SER A 169 6.45 9.28 9.51
CA SER A 169 5.15 9.75 9.99
C SER A 169 4.02 9.42 9.01
N ASN A 170 3.13 8.49 9.38
CA ASN A 170 1.95 8.17 8.59
C ASN A 170 0.96 9.33 8.50
N THR A 171 0.91 10.18 9.53
CA THR A 171 0.03 11.36 9.54
C THR A 171 0.57 12.53 8.72
N LYS A 172 1.89 12.69 8.59
CA LYS A 172 2.49 13.69 7.70
C LYS A 172 2.40 13.28 6.23
N ASP A 173 2.56 11.99 5.95
CA ASP A 173 2.46 11.40 4.61
C ASP A 173 1.10 10.71 4.43
N ILE A 174 0.03 11.38 4.83
CA ILE A 174 -1.32 10.80 4.92
C ILE A 174 -1.84 10.28 3.57
N GLU A 175 -1.55 10.95 2.47
CA GLU A 175 -1.98 10.49 1.13
C GLU A 175 -1.42 9.11 0.81
N ARG A 176 -0.11 8.91 1.00
CA ARG A 176 0.55 7.62 0.79
C ARG A 176 0.03 6.55 1.74
N THR A 177 -0.27 6.93 2.97
CA THR A 177 -0.80 6.01 3.98
C THR A 177 -2.23 5.58 3.64
N LEU A 178 -3.10 6.50 3.20
CA LEU A 178 -4.44 6.19 2.74
C LEU A 178 -4.42 5.30 1.50
N GLU A 179 -3.54 5.60 0.54
CA GLU A 179 -3.36 4.75 -0.64
C GLU A 179 -2.95 3.32 -0.24
N ASN A 180 -2.01 3.16 0.70
CA ASN A 180 -1.62 1.85 1.23
C ASN A 180 -2.79 1.13 1.94
N ILE A 181 -3.60 1.85 2.72
CA ILE A 181 -4.78 1.30 3.41
C ILE A 181 -5.82 0.81 2.39
N VAL A 182 -6.12 1.62 1.37
CA VAL A 182 -7.05 1.26 0.29
C VAL A 182 -6.53 0.05 -0.49
N TYR A 183 -5.24 -0.01 -0.78
CA TYR A 183 -4.62 -1.17 -1.42
C TYR A 183 -4.87 -2.46 -0.62
N ILE A 184 -4.57 -2.44 0.69
CA ILE A 184 -4.78 -3.60 1.57
C ILE A 184 -6.26 -4.00 1.59
N GLU A 185 -7.17 -3.04 1.69
CA GLU A 185 -8.61 -3.29 1.66
C GLU A 185 -9.04 -3.97 0.36
N LEU A 186 -8.61 -3.48 -0.79
CA LEU A 186 -8.95 -4.06 -2.10
C LEU A 186 -8.42 -5.51 -2.21
N VAL A 187 -7.19 -5.76 -1.78
CA VAL A 187 -6.63 -7.12 -1.75
C VAL A 187 -7.41 -8.03 -0.80
N SER A 188 -7.80 -7.55 0.38
CA SER A 188 -8.58 -8.32 1.35
C SER A 188 -9.99 -8.67 0.86
N ARG A 189 -10.55 -7.85 -0.05
CA ARG A 189 -11.81 -8.14 -0.76
C ARG A 189 -11.64 -9.16 -1.90
N GLY A 190 -10.40 -9.61 -2.13
CA GLY A 190 -10.07 -10.60 -3.16
C GLY A 190 -9.87 -10.00 -4.55
N TYR A 191 -9.70 -8.69 -4.68
CA TYR A 191 -9.35 -8.06 -5.95
C TYR A 191 -7.87 -8.27 -6.29
N ARG A 192 -7.59 -8.54 -7.56
CA ARG A 192 -6.28 -8.31 -8.13
C ARG A 192 -6.13 -6.82 -8.42
N VAL A 193 -5.12 -6.20 -7.85
CA VAL A 193 -4.87 -4.77 -7.92
C VAL A 193 -3.68 -4.47 -8.84
N GLU A 194 -3.85 -3.53 -9.75
CA GLU A 194 -2.80 -3.02 -10.64
C GLU A 194 -2.86 -1.47 -10.60
N ILE A 195 -1.74 -0.81 -10.91
CA ILE A 195 -1.70 0.65 -11.06
C ILE A 195 -2.07 1.00 -12.51
N GLY A 196 -3.01 1.90 -12.70
CA GLY A 196 -3.41 2.30 -14.04
C GLY A 196 -2.47 3.35 -14.65
N LYS A 197 -2.03 3.14 -15.88
CA LYS A 197 -1.43 4.18 -16.70
C LYS A 197 -2.39 4.56 -17.82
N VAL A 198 -2.70 5.85 -17.94
CA VAL A 198 -3.51 6.38 -19.02
C VAL A 198 -2.81 7.61 -19.58
N LYS A 199 -2.22 7.51 -20.80
CA LYS A 199 -1.29 8.52 -21.34
C LYS A 199 -0.13 8.79 -20.35
N ASP A 200 0.04 10.03 -19.91
CA ASP A 200 1.05 10.45 -18.93
C ASP A 200 0.48 10.57 -17.51
N LEU A 201 -0.79 10.20 -17.33
CA LEU A 201 -1.47 10.22 -16.04
C LEU A 201 -1.49 8.82 -15.41
N GLU A 202 -1.75 8.79 -14.11
CA GLU A 202 -1.84 7.59 -13.32
C GLU A 202 -3.23 7.47 -12.67
N ILE A 203 -3.77 6.26 -12.66
CA ILE A 203 -4.91 5.86 -11.83
C ILE A 203 -4.33 5.01 -10.71
N ASP A 204 -4.60 5.37 -9.46
CA ASP A 204 -3.98 4.72 -8.32
C ASP A 204 -4.27 3.22 -8.30
N PHE A 205 -5.52 2.81 -8.56
CA PHE A 205 -5.83 1.38 -8.61
C PHE A 205 -6.81 1.01 -9.71
N ILE A 206 -6.49 -0.10 -10.37
CA ILE A 206 -7.40 -0.90 -11.17
C ILE A 206 -7.63 -2.20 -10.38
N ALA A 207 -8.80 -2.36 -9.81
CA ALA A 207 -9.18 -3.54 -9.05
C ALA A 207 -10.01 -4.47 -9.94
N SER A 208 -9.57 -5.72 -10.12
CA SER A 208 -10.25 -6.71 -10.98
C SER A 208 -10.52 -7.98 -10.19
N LYS A 209 -11.77 -8.48 -10.28
CA LYS A 209 -12.20 -9.74 -9.68
C LYS A 209 -13.24 -10.37 -10.59
N ASP A 210 -13.04 -11.63 -10.95
CA ASP A 210 -13.88 -12.33 -11.92
C ASP A 210 -14.07 -11.50 -13.21
N ASN A 211 -15.28 -11.07 -13.51
CA ASN A 211 -15.61 -10.21 -14.66
C ASN A 211 -15.79 -8.73 -14.29
N GLU A 212 -15.53 -8.37 -13.04
CA GLU A 212 -15.62 -7.00 -12.55
C GLU A 212 -14.30 -6.27 -12.69
N ARG A 213 -14.37 -5.00 -13.04
CA ARG A 213 -13.25 -4.06 -13.00
C ARG A 213 -13.72 -2.74 -12.41
N LEU A 214 -12.95 -2.20 -11.48
CA LEU A 214 -13.24 -0.95 -10.80
C LEU A 214 -11.98 -0.08 -10.84
N TYR A 215 -12.18 1.22 -10.93
CA TYR A 215 -11.10 2.20 -10.91
C TYR A 215 -11.18 3.05 -9.66
N TYR A 216 -10.06 3.26 -9.00
CA TYR A 216 -9.98 4.07 -7.78
C TYR A 216 -8.87 5.09 -7.88
N GLN A 217 -9.19 6.31 -7.46
CA GLN A 217 -8.26 7.39 -7.17
C GLN A 217 -8.36 7.70 -5.69
N VAL A 218 -7.24 7.95 -5.01
CA VAL A 218 -7.18 8.17 -3.57
C VAL A 218 -6.53 9.50 -3.28
N SER A 219 -7.21 10.38 -2.56
CA SER A 219 -6.71 11.68 -2.14
C SER A 219 -6.94 11.86 -0.64
N TYR A 220 -6.20 12.75 0.02
CA TYR A 220 -6.50 13.08 1.42
C TYR A 220 -7.73 13.99 1.49
N LEU A 221 -7.63 15.20 0.96
CA LEU A 221 -8.71 16.19 0.90
C LEU A 221 -8.74 16.84 -0.49
N MET A 222 -9.93 17.13 -0.97
CA MET A 222 -10.17 17.80 -2.25
C MET A 222 -10.71 19.23 -2.04
N GLU A 223 -10.07 20.00 -1.14
CA GLU A 223 -10.52 21.35 -0.77
C GLU A 223 -10.54 22.31 -1.96
N THR A 224 -9.56 22.20 -2.85
CA THR A 224 -9.45 23.10 -4.01
C THR A 224 -10.08 22.52 -5.26
N GLU A 225 -10.58 23.40 -6.14
CA GLU A 225 -11.08 23.00 -7.45
C GLU A 225 -9.97 22.36 -8.32
N GLU A 226 -8.73 22.84 -8.17
CA GLU A 226 -7.59 22.28 -8.88
C GLU A 226 -7.35 20.82 -8.50
N THR A 227 -7.38 20.51 -7.19
CA THR A 227 -7.25 19.12 -6.71
C THR A 227 -8.38 18.27 -7.27
N ARG A 228 -9.64 18.75 -7.20
CA ARG A 228 -10.78 18.02 -7.78
C ARG A 228 -10.61 17.75 -9.26
N LYS A 229 -10.21 18.77 -10.04
CA LYS A 229 -9.94 18.60 -11.48
C LYS A 229 -8.84 17.57 -11.74
N ARG A 230 -7.81 17.51 -10.94
CA ARG A 230 -6.73 16.53 -11.05
C ARG A 230 -7.25 15.11 -10.81
N GLU A 231 -7.94 14.89 -9.68
CA GLU A 231 -8.38 13.54 -9.26
C GLU A 231 -9.49 12.98 -10.18
N PHE A 232 -10.42 13.80 -10.60
CA PHE A 232 -11.49 13.37 -11.51
C PHE A 232 -11.03 13.34 -12.97
N GLY A 233 -10.18 14.27 -13.39
CA GLY A 233 -9.79 14.46 -14.78
C GLY A 233 -8.99 13.31 -15.39
N VAL A 234 -8.35 12.45 -14.57
CA VAL A 234 -7.68 11.25 -15.08
C VAL A 234 -8.64 10.33 -15.82
N TYR A 235 -9.89 10.30 -15.39
CA TYR A 235 -10.92 9.43 -15.96
C TYR A 235 -11.45 9.91 -17.33
N ASP A 236 -11.24 11.14 -17.72
CA ASP A 236 -11.62 11.67 -19.04
C ASP A 236 -10.94 10.90 -20.19
N PHE A 237 -9.82 10.24 -19.89
CA PHE A 237 -9.05 9.44 -20.84
C PHE A 237 -9.34 7.94 -20.79
N VAL A 238 -10.18 7.49 -19.83
CA VAL A 238 -10.59 6.08 -19.69
C VAL A 238 -11.87 5.86 -20.50
N ARG A 239 -11.74 5.15 -21.62
CA ARG A 239 -12.84 4.96 -22.58
C ARG A 239 -13.55 3.62 -22.41
N ASP A 240 -13.90 3.30 -21.18
CA ASP A 240 -14.74 2.16 -20.88
C ASP A 240 -15.83 2.53 -19.87
N ASN A 241 -16.80 1.62 -19.68
CA ASN A 241 -17.97 1.85 -18.83
C ASN A 241 -17.83 1.23 -17.44
N TYR A 242 -16.63 0.81 -17.04
CA TYR A 242 -16.41 0.30 -15.68
C TYR A 242 -16.57 1.41 -14.64
N PRO A 243 -17.08 1.09 -13.45
CA PRO A 243 -17.26 2.06 -12.37
C PRO A 243 -15.94 2.74 -11.97
N LYS A 244 -16.02 4.04 -11.72
CA LYS A 244 -14.90 4.90 -11.38
C LYS A 244 -15.18 5.60 -10.06
N PHE A 245 -14.22 5.54 -9.15
CA PHE A 245 -14.35 6.09 -7.80
C PHE A 245 -13.21 7.05 -7.49
N VAL A 246 -13.53 8.12 -6.78
CA VAL A 246 -12.56 8.97 -6.09
C VAL A 246 -12.81 8.83 -4.60
N LEU A 247 -11.80 8.43 -3.86
CA LEU A 247 -11.86 8.23 -2.41
C LEU A 247 -11.12 9.36 -1.71
N SER A 248 -11.75 10.02 -0.73
CA SER A 248 -11.08 11.02 0.09
C SER A 248 -11.61 11.07 1.52
N MET A 249 -11.01 11.88 2.37
CA MET A 249 -11.51 12.11 3.73
C MET A 249 -12.61 13.18 3.80
N ASP A 250 -12.96 13.79 2.67
CA ASP A 250 -14.04 14.77 2.63
C ASP A 250 -15.39 14.13 2.99
N LYS A 251 -16.20 14.87 3.71
CA LYS A 251 -17.58 14.48 4.08
C LYS A 251 -18.63 14.95 3.06
N VAL A 252 -18.24 15.86 2.18
CA VAL A 252 -19.10 16.39 1.11
C VAL A 252 -18.96 15.49 -0.10
N ASP A 253 -20.08 15.15 -0.73
CA ASP A 253 -20.08 14.37 -1.96
C ASP A 253 -19.71 15.27 -3.15
N PHE A 254 -18.65 14.91 -3.85
CA PHE A 254 -18.15 15.55 -5.07
C PHE A 254 -18.43 14.73 -6.34
N SER A 255 -19.30 13.73 -6.29
CA SER A 255 -19.64 12.88 -7.44
C SER A 255 -20.03 13.72 -8.65
N GLN A 256 -19.45 13.39 -9.81
CA GLN A 256 -19.71 14.12 -11.06
C GLN A 256 -19.44 13.25 -12.28
N ASN A 257 -20.12 13.52 -13.39
CA ASN A 257 -19.89 12.89 -14.70
C ASN A 257 -19.87 11.35 -14.67
N GLY A 258 -20.67 10.73 -13.78
CA GLY A 258 -20.70 9.27 -13.61
C GLY A 258 -19.54 8.71 -12.80
N ILE A 259 -18.68 9.55 -12.25
CA ILE A 259 -17.61 9.19 -11.30
C ILE A 259 -18.14 9.39 -9.89
N ILE A 260 -18.00 8.37 -9.06
CA ILE A 260 -18.56 8.36 -7.70
C ILE A 260 -17.48 8.78 -6.71
N HIS A 261 -17.78 9.81 -5.91
CA HIS A 261 -16.96 10.16 -4.76
C HIS A 261 -17.46 9.43 -3.51
N LYS A 262 -16.52 8.92 -2.69
CA LYS A 262 -16.83 8.32 -1.39
C LYS A 262 -15.83 8.76 -0.33
N ASN A 263 -16.33 8.92 0.89
CA ASN A 263 -15.43 9.03 2.04
C ASN A 263 -14.67 7.72 2.25
N VAL A 264 -13.35 7.81 2.49
CA VAL A 264 -12.48 6.62 2.67
C VAL A 264 -12.97 5.72 3.80
N ILE A 265 -13.36 6.30 4.96
CA ILE A 265 -13.84 5.51 6.09
C ILE A 265 -15.11 4.73 5.72
N ASP A 266 -16.04 5.38 5.02
CA ASP A 266 -17.29 4.73 4.61
C ASP A 266 -17.00 3.63 3.58
N PHE A 267 -16.10 3.87 2.62
CA PHE A 267 -15.65 2.84 1.68
C PHE A 267 -15.04 1.62 2.41
N LEU A 268 -14.17 1.83 3.40
CA LEU A 268 -13.53 0.75 4.16
C LEU A 268 -14.52 -0.07 5.01
N LEU A 269 -15.71 0.46 5.28
CA LEU A 269 -16.77 -0.18 6.07
C LEU A 269 -17.89 -0.77 5.23
N GLU A 270 -17.87 -0.60 3.91
CA GLU A 270 -18.83 -1.25 3.02
C GLU A 270 -18.74 -2.78 3.15
N SER A 271 -19.90 -3.41 3.16
CA SER A 271 -20.01 -4.89 3.18
C SER A 271 -19.29 -5.47 1.96
N LYS A 272 -18.51 -6.52 2.23
CA LYS A 272 -17.82 -7.31 1.19
C LYS A 272 -18.79 -8.08 0.33
#